data_ee007e7d9bab46354986551943e67f7d
#
_entry.id   ee007e7d9bab46354986551943e67f7d
#
_cell.length_a   1.000
_cell.length_b   1.000
_cell.length_c   1.000
_cell.angle_alpha   90.00
_cell.angle_beta   90.00
_cell.angle_gamma   90.00
#
_symmetry.space_group_name_H-M   'P 1'
#
loop_
_entity.id
_entity.type
_entity.pdbx_description
1 polymer ?
#
loop_
_entity_poly.entity_id
_entity_poly.type
_entity_poly.pdbx_seq_one_letter_code
_entity_poly.pdbx_strand_id
1 'polypeptide(L)'
;MTTSITSAFPPETLRQHGLTIDEYERIKQLLGQREPTLTELGIFSVMWSEHCSYKSSRVHLKRLPTRSKRVLQGPGENAGIIDIGDGWACAFKIESHNHPSFIEPFQGATTGVGGILRDIFTMGARPVAVMDSLRFGPITTHAGTAAADSIQKDVHRNHSILEGVVSGVASYGNCFGVPNLGGETKFEPCYSGNPLVNAFALGLVRKDEIFYARAAGEGNPVIYVGAKTGRDGIHGATMASEEFSEASEAKRPNVQVGDPFLEKLLLEACLEAMKTGAIIGIQDMGAAGLTCSTCEMGGRGGVGIEIELDRVPQRETGMSAYEIMLSESQERMLLVAQKGREQEVFRVFEKWGLDVVEVGRVTADNKLRILQHGEVVAEIPNQALTDDAPVYKRPLERWEPPVPREMPENIQLSLAGDFTQILKQLLASPNICSKRWVWQQYDHMVQTNTVEAPGAGDAGVIRIKNSTPERPQRGLAMALDGNSRWCYLDPRLGAMHAVAEAARKV
;
A
#
# COMPACT_ATOMS: atom_id res chain seq x y z
N MET A 1 -0.90 5.55 -46.76
CA MET A 1 -1.33 4.14 -46.65
C MET A 1 -1.23 3.79 -45.17
N THR A 2 -2.32 3.88 -44.46
CA THR A 2 -2.44 3.46 -43.07
C THR A 2 -2.51 1.93 -43.07
N THR A 3 -1.42 1.28 -42.79
CA THR A 3 -1.38 -0.15 -42.49
C THR A 3 -2.28 -0.37 -41.27
N SER A 4 -3.42 -1.03 -41.47
CA SER A 4 -4.24 -1.54 -40.40
C SER A 4 -3.43 -2.60 -39.66
N ILE A 5 -2.93 -2.25 -38.47
CA ILE A 5 -2.27 -3.18 -37.55
C ILE A 5 -3.38 -4.09 -37.05
N THR A 6 -3.42 -5.34 -37.52
CA THR A 6 -4.28 -6.39 -36.99
C THR A 6 -3.66 -6.87 -35.68
N SER A 7 -4.05 -6.25 -34.58
CA SER A 7 -3.76 -6.73 -33.22
C SER A 7 -4.55 -8.01 -32.97
N ALA A 8 -3.95 -9.02 -32.32
CA ALA A 8 -4.65 -10.24 -31.90
C ALA A 8 -5.75 -9.92 -30.88
N PHE A 9 -5.62 -8.81 -30.14
CA PHE A 9 -6.62 -8.32 -29.20
C PHE A 9 -7.34 -7.08 -29.75
N PRO A 10 -8.67 -6.99 -29.60
CA PRO A 10 -9.43 -5.81 -29.94
C PRO A 10 -8.93 -4.56 -29.16
N PRO A 11 -9.00 -3.34 -29.71
CA PRO A 11 -8.63 -2.12 -28.97
C PRO A 11 -9.40 -1.93 -27.66
N GLU A 12 -10.61 -2.46 -27.56
CA GLU A 12 -11.41 -2.47 -26.35
C GLU A 12 -10.75 -3.31 -25.23
N THR A 13 -10.24 -4.50 -25.56
CA THR A 13 -9.52 -5.34 -24.62
C THR A 13 -8.27 -4.65 -24.09
N LEU A 14 -7.51 -3.96 -24.95
CA LEU A 14 -6.33 -3.20 -24.51
C LEU A 14 -6.72 -2.07 -23.55
N ARG A 15 -7.81 -1.35 -23.84
CA ARG A 15 -8.31 -0.30 -22.94
C ARG A 15 -8.74 -0.86 -21.57
N GLN A 16 -9.44 -2.00 -21.56
CA GLN A 16 -9.85 -2.69 -20.32
C GLN A 16 -8.63 -3.12 -19.48
N HIS A 17 -7.49 -3.38 -20.13
CA HIS A 17 -6.23 -3.68 -19.47
C HIS A 17 -5.39 -2.42 -19.17
N GLY A 18 -5.89 -1.21 -19.40
CA GLY A 18 -5.17 0.04 -19.16
C GLY A 18 -3.91 0.22 -20.03
N LEU A 19 -3.84 -0.49 -21.17
CA LEU A 19 -2.72 -0.46 -22.10
C LEU A 19 -3.06 0.39 -23.33
N THR A 20 -2.09 1.20 -23.76
CA THR A 20 -2.14 1.91 -25.04
C THR A 20 -1.70 0.99 -26.19
N ILE A 21 -2.02 1.38 -27.44
CA ILE A 21 -1.55 0.65 -28.63
C ILE A 21 -0.02 0.65 -28.70
N ASP A 22 0.62 1.76 -28.37
CA ASP A 22 2.09 1.86 -28.37
C ASP A 22 2.73 0.95 -27.31
N GLU A 23 2.13 0.85 -26.13
CA GLU A 23 2.56 -0.09 -25.10
C GLU A 23 2.40 -1.55 -25.56
N TYR A 24 1.29 -1.87 -26.22
CA TYR A 24 1.07 -3.20 -26.77
C TYR A 24 2.10 -3.58 -27.85
N GLU A 25 2.40 -2.69 -28.79
CA GLU A 25 3.46 -2.93 -29.78
C GLU A 25 4.83 -3.10 -29.14
N ARG A 26 5.12 -2.34 -28.07
CA ARG A 26 6.34 -2.53 -27.29
C ARG A 26 6.38 -3.89 -26.59
N ILE A 27 5.26 -4.37 -26.03
CA ILE A 27 5.15 -5.71 -25.43
C ILE A 27 5.52 -6.77 -26.46
N LYS A 28 4.98 -6.71 -27.69
CA LYS A 28 5.32 -7.65 -28.76
C LYS A 28 6.82 -7.64 -29.09
N GLN A 29 7.43 -6.47 -29.13
CA GLN A 29 8.87 -6.34 -29.36
C GLN A 29 9.68 -7.05 -28.27
N LEU A 30 9.31 -6.84 -27.00
CA LEU A 30 9.98 -7.46 -25.84
C LEU A 30 9.78 -8.98 -25.78
N LEU A 31 8.69 -9.48 -26.32
CA LEU A 31 8.38 -10.91 -26.46
C LEU A 31 8.99 -11.54 -27.73
N GLY A 32 9.89 -10.86 -28.44
CA GLY A 32 10.52 -11.39 -29.63
C GLY A 32 9.63 -11.37 -30.89
N GLN A 33 8.80 -10.34 -31.02
CA GLN A 33 7.88 -10.13 -32.15
C GLN A 33 6.70 -11.12 -32.20
N ARG A 34 6.39 -11.78 -31.09
CA ARG A 34 5.19 -12.61 -30.97
C ARG A 34 4.05 -11.89 -30.27
N GLU A 35 2.85 -12.35 -30.54
CA GLU A 35 1.66 -11.90 -29.78
C GLU A 35 1.73 -12.45 -28.34
N PRO A 36 1.32 -11.65 -27.32
CA PRO A 36 1.20 -12.14 -25.95
C PRO A 36 0.00 -13.10 -25.84
N THR A 37 0.09 -14.05 -24.91
CA THR A 37 -1.09 -14.77 -24.43
C THR A 37 -1.98 -13.83 -23.60
N LEU A 38 -3.22 -14.23 -23.32
CA LEU A 38 -4.10 -13.44 -22.45
C LEU A 38 -3.50 -13.28 -21.04
N THR A 39 -2.88 -14.33 -20.52
CA THR A 39 -2.20 -14.30 -19.21
C THR A 39 -1.01 -13.33 -19.23
N GLU A 40 -0.20 -13.34 -20.28
CA GLU A 40 0.90 -12.39 -20.42
C GLU A 40 0.40 -10.94 -20.56
N LEU A 41 -0.67 -10.72 -21.33
CA LEU A 41 -1.29 -9.40 -21.45
C LEU A 41 -1.74 -8.88 -20.08
N GLY A 42 -2.38 -9.74 -19.28
CA GLY A 42 -2.78 -9.40 -17.90
C GLY A 42 -1.58 -9.08 -17.00
N ILE A 43 -0.53 -9.87 -17.06
CA ILE A 43 0.72 -9.63 -16.32
C ILE A 43 1.32 -8.27 -16.68
N PHE A 44 1.45 -7.95 -17.98
CA PHE A 44 1.92 -6.63 -18.41
C PHE A 44 0.99 -5.50 -17.98
N SER A 45 -0.33 -5.70 -18.05
CA SER A 45 -1.34 -4.72 -17.66
C SER A 45 -1.11 -4.23 -16.22
N VAL A 46 -0.95 -5.15 -15.28
CA VAL A 46 -0.75 -4.79 -13.86
C VAL A 46 0.65 -4.29 -13.59
N MET A 47 1.70 -4.91 -14.15
CA MET A 47 3.09 -4.48 -13.94
C MET A 47 3.41 -3.13 -14.59
N TRP A 48 2.75 -2.78 -15.70
CA TRP A 48 2.90 -1.49 -16.38
C TRP A 48 1.82 -0.48 -16.00
N SER A 49 0.97 -0.78 -15.02
CA SER A 49 0.06 0.21 -14.44
C SER A 49 0.85 1.35 -13.77
N GLU A 50 0.24 2.52 -13.60
CA GLU A 50 0.87 3.62 -12.84
C GLU A 50 1.16 3.18 -11.40
N HIS A 51 0.29 2.33 -10.84
CA HIS A 51 0.43 1.82 -9.47
C HIS A 51 1.73 1.02 -9.26
N CYS A 52 2.05 0.08 -10.16
CA CYS A 52 3.24 -0.78 -10.02
C CYS A 52 4.51 -0.16 -10.61
N SER A 53 4.42 0.47 -11.80
CA SER A 53 5.59 0.95 -12.53
C SER A 53 5.97 2.40 -12.24
N TYR A 54 5.03 3.19 -11.68
CA TYR A 54 5.19 4.65 -11.55
C TYR A 54 5.54 5.31 -12.88
N LYS A 55 4.97 4.83 -13.99
CA LYS A 55 5.38 5.21 -15.36
C LYS A 55 5.31 6.71 -15.66
N SER A 56 4.43 7.46 -14.97
CA SER A 56 4.32 8.91 -15.10
C SER A 56 4.99 9.67 -13.96
N SER A 57 5.01 9.14 -12.73
CA SER A 57 5.50 9.82 -11.52
C SER A 57 6.98 9.52 -11.20
N ARG A 58 7.54 8.43 -11.70
CA ARG A 58 8.93 7.97 -11.42
C ARG A 58 9.99 9.05 -11.66
N VAL A 59 9.82 9.88 -12.69
CA VAL A 59 10.75 10.97 -13.01
C VAL A 59 10.78 12.06 -11.94
N HIS A 60 9.68 12.26 -11.23
CA HIS A 60 9.54 13.21 -10.12
C HIS A 60 10.01 12.61 -8.81
N LEU A 61 9.64 11.36 -8.51
CA LEU A 61 10.05 10.63 -7.29
C LEU A 61 11.58 10.56 -7.16
N LYS A 62 12.30 10.35 -8.28
CA LYS A 62 13.77 10.35 -8.32
C LYS A 62 14.42 11.67 -7.88
N ARG A 63 13.65 12.78 -7.78
CA ARG A 63 14.16 14.08 -7.32
C ARG A 63 14.15 14.22 -5.80
N LEU A 64 13.45 13.33 -5.09
CA LEU A 64 13.38 13.35 -3.63
C LEU A 64 14.72 12.90 -3.02
N PRO A 65 15.16 13.52 -1.93
CA PRO A 65 16.39 13.13 -1.24
C PRO A 65 16.20 11.80 -0.52
N THR A 66 16.89 10.75 -0.99
CA THR A 66 16.76 9.38 -0.47
C THR A 66 18.07 8.82 0.12
N ARG A 67 19.10 9.67 0.26
CA ARG A 67 20.43 9.25 0.73
C ARG A 67 20.87 10.06 1.95
N SER A 68 21.25 9.37 3.00
CA SER A 68 21.92 9.93 4.15
C SER A 68 22.76 8.86 4.85
N LYS A 69 23.57 9.26 5.85
CA LYS A 69 24.35 8.30 6.66
C LYS A 69 23.47 7.32 7.46
N ARG A 70 22.20 7.66 7.69
CA ARG A 70 21.25 6.83 8.44
C ARG A 70 20.40 5.94 7.57
N VAL A 71 20.29 6.19 6.26
CA VAL A 71 19.50 5.37 5.35
C VAL A 71 20.25 4.07 5.08
N LEU A 72 19.69 2.96 5.54
CA LEU A 72 20.18 1.60 5.27
C LEU A 72 19.54 1.04 4.01
N GLN A 73 18.25 1.32 3.80
CA GLN A 73 17.49 0.97 2.61
C GLN A 73 16.69 2.17 2.11
N GLY A 74 16.97 2.60 0.90
CA GLY A 74 16.20 3.59 0.15
C GLY A 74 15.13 2.94 -0.73
N PRO A 75 14.60 3.65 -1.77
CA PRO A 75 13.63 3.09 -2.72
C PRO A 75 14.15 1.84 -3.44
N GLY A 76 13.25 0.89 -3.71
CA GLY A 76 13.54 -0.34 -4.45
C GLY A 76 13.26 -1.63 -3.67
N GLU A 77 12.86 -1.52 -2.42
CA GLU A 77 12.38 -2.59 -1.55
C GLU A 77 11.01 -2.23 -0.96
N ASN A 78 10.40 -3.13 -0.20
CA ASN A 78 9.05 -2.97 0.32
C ASN A 78 8.89 -1.80 1.30
N ALA A 79 9.93 -1.51 2.09
CA ALA A 79 9.92 -0.38 3.02
C ALA A 79 11.28 0.33 3.04
N GLY A 80 11.27 1.61 3.42
CA GLY A 80 12.48 2.34 3.75
C GLY A 80 13.01 1.94 5.13
N ILE A 81 14.35 1.88 5.29
CA ILE A 81 14.97 1.51 6.56
C ILE A 81 16.01 2.55 6.96
N ILE A 82 15.93 3.02 8.19
CA ILE A 82 16.89 3.94 8.79
C ILE A 82 17.55 3.36 10.03
N ASP A 83 18.82 3.68 10.18
CA ASP A 83 19.61 3.38 11.38
C ASP A 83 19.17 4.29 12.53
N ILE A 84 18.72 3.69 13.62
CA ILE A 84 18.36 4.40 14.84
C ILE A 84 19.39 4.22 15.97
N GLY A 85 20.55 3.61 15.68
CA GLY A 85 21.64 3.38 16.63
C GLY A 85 21.53 2.07 17.42
N ASP A 86 22.58 1.72 18.15
CA ASP A 86 22.70 0.54 19.01
C ASP A 86 22.38 -0.80 18.33
N GLY A 87 22.66 -0.88 17.02
CA GLY A 87 22.38 -2.06 16.20
C GLY A 87 20.89 -2.22 15.82
N TRP A 88 20.06 -1.22 16.10
CA TRP A 88 18.65 -1.20 15.71
C TRP A 88 18.42 -0.38 14.44
N ALA A 89 17.47 -0.80 13.68
CA ALA A 89 16.93 -0.10 12.53
C ALA A 89 15.41 -0.04 12.61
N CYS A 90 14.86 0.98 11.96
CA CYS A 90 13.43 1.23 11.86
C CYS A 90 13.03 1.10 10.39
N ALA A 91 12.16 0.15 10.08
CA ALA A 91 11.51 0.01 8.78
C ALA A 91 10.16 0.73 8.83
N PHE A 92 9.85 1.55 7.81
CA PHE A 92 8.59 2.27 7.76
C PHE A 92 8.15 2.57 6.34
N LYS A 93 6.85 2.65 6.16
CA LYS A 93 6.19 3.01 4.90
C LYS A 93 4.84 3.68 5.17
N ILE A 94 4.41 4.54 4.26
CA ILE A 94 3.05 5.06 4.18
C ILE A 94 2.52 4.81 2.78
N GLU A 95 1.30 4.33 2.66
CA GLU A 95 0.67 4.05 1.38
C GLU A 95 -0.81 4.39 1.41
N SER A 96 -1.36 4.76 0.24
CA SER A 96 -2.77 5.09 0.10
C SER A 96 -3.58 3.88 -0.37
N HIS A 97 -4.80 3.74 0.17
CA HIS A 97 -5.77 2.73 -0.24
C HIS A 97 -7.14 3.38 -0.51
N ASN A 98 -7.17 4.36 -1.41
CA ASN A 98 -8.29 5.29 -1.60
C ASN A 98 -9.47 4.66 -2.34
N HIS A 99 -9.25 4.07 -3.54
CA HIS A 99 -10.31 3.51 -4.38
C HIS A 99 -11.08 2.39 -3.69
N PRO A 100 -10.43 1.37 -3.12
CA PRO A 100 -11.15 0.34 -2.38
C PRO A 100 -11.93 0.90 -1.21
N SER A 101 -11.37 1.87 -0.48
CA SER A 101 -12.03 2.51 0.67
C SER A 101 -13.22 3.42 0.28
N PHE A 102 -13.25 3.94 -0.94
CA PHE A 102 -14.42 4.66 -1.45
C PHE A 102 -15.57 3.71 -1.78
N ILE A 103 -15.25 2.53 -2.35
CA ILE A 103 -16.23 1.55 -2.83
C ILE A 103 -16.78 0.71 -1.65
N GLU A 104 -15.88 0.16 -0.84
CA GLU A 104 -16.13 -0.64 0.36
C GLU A 104 -15.30 -0.11 1.53
N PRO A 105 -15.79 0.90 2.25
CA PRO A 105 -14.98 1.64 3.22
C PRO A 105 -14.34 0.77 4.30
N PHE A 106 -15.07 -0.22 4.82
CA PHE A 106 -14.55 -1.14 5.83
C PHE A 106 -13.47 -2.04 5.24
N GLN A 107 -13.77 -2.79 4.17
CA GLN A 107 -12.81 -3.73 3.58
C GLN A 107 -11.63 -3.02 2.93
N GLY A 108 -11.86 -1.90 2.25
CA GLY A 108 -10.78 -1.11 1.69
C GLY A 108 -9.80 -0.60 2.74
N ALA A 109 -10.29 -0.18 3.90
CA ALA A 109 -9.44 0.26 5.00
C ALA A 109 -8.73 -0.89 5.71
N THR A 110 -9.39 -2.06 5.90
CA THR A 110 -8.75 -3.26 6.47
C THR A 110 -7.57 -3.69 5.61
N THR A 111 -7.77 -3.81 4.31
CA THR A 111 -6.72 -4.27 3.38
C THR A 111 -5.61 -3.24 3.20
N GLY A 112 -5.90 -1.95 3.35
CA GLY A 112 -4.89 -0.90 3.39
C GLY A 112 -3.94 -1.03 4.58
N VAL A 113 -4.48 -1.33 5.78
CA VAL A 113 -3.67 -1.59 6.98
C VAL A 113 -2.90 -2.90 6.84
N GLY A 114 -3.53 -3.97 6.35
CA GLY A 114 -2.87 -5.27 6.15
C GLY A 114 -1.71 -5.17 5.16
N GLY A 115 -1.92 -4.56 4.00
CA GLY A 115 -0.87 -4.38 3.00
C GLY A 115 0.36 -3.67 3.55
N ILE A 116 0.17 -2.56 4.27
CA ILE A 116 1.30 -1.81 4.81
C ILE A 116 2.04 -2.59 5.92
N LEU A 117 1.34 -3.40 6.70
CA LEU A 117 1.97 -4.25 7.73
C LEU A 117 2.81 -5.37 7.09
N ARG A 118 2.33 -5.99 6.00
CA ARG A 118 3.10 -7.00 5.25
C ARG A 118 4.41 -6.44 4.73
N ASP A 119 4.40 -5.26 4.15
CA ASP A 119 5.61 -4.59 3.69
C ASP A 119 6.67 -4.43 4.78
N ILE A 120 6.23 -4.16 6.01
CA ILE A 120 7.14 -4.00 7.14
C ILE A 120 7.76 -5.33 7.54
N PHE A 121 6.97 -6.41 7.67
CA PHE A 121 7.55 -7.66 8.14
C PHE A 121 8.25 -8.46 7.04
N THR A 122 8.02 -8.18 5.74
CA THR A 122 8.90 -8.69 4.68
C THR A 122 10.35 -8.27 4.83
N MET A 123 10.57 -7.09 5.43
CA MET A 123 11.92 -6.59 5.73
C MET A 123 12.54 -7.21 7.00
N GLY A 124 11.92 -8.23 7.59
CA GLY A 124 12.34 -8.82 8.87
C GLY A 124 11.97 -7.97 10.09
N ALA A 125 11.29 -6.85 9.90
CA ALA A 125 10.94 -5.92 10.95
C ALA A 125 9.61 -6.30 11.61
N ARG A 126 9.57 -6.35 12.94
CA ARG A 126 8.32 -6.52 13.68
C ARG A 126 7.56 -5.20 13.72
N PRO A 127 6.33 -5.12 13.20
CA PRO A 127 5.48 -3.94 13.34
C PRO A 127 5.23 -3.59 14.81
N VAL A 128 5.48 -2.34 15.17
CA VAL A 128 5.35 -1.83 16.55
C VAL A 128 4.49 -0.58 16.66
N ALA A 129 4.12 0.03 15.56
CA ALA A 129 3.18 1.13 15.51
C ALA A 129 2.54 1.25 14.12
N VAL A 130 1.29 1.69 14.09
CA VAL A 130 0.61 2.19 12.91
C VAL A 130 0.05 3.58 13.19
N MET A 131 -0.14 4.36 12.16
CA MET A 131 -0.84 5.65 12.15
C MET A 131 -1.63 5.78 10.85
N ASP A 132 -2.56 6.71 10.80
CA ASP A 132 -3.32 7.00 9.59
C ASP A 132 -3.41 8.50 9.28
N SER A 133 -3.51 8.83 7.99
CA SER A 133 -3.80 10.17 7.51
C SER A 133 -5.05 10.10 6.64
N LEU A 134 -6.16 10.54 7.21
CA LEU A 134 -7.49 10.37 6.66
C LEU A 134 -8.05 11.70 6.17
N ARG A 135 -8.64 11.68 4.97
CA ARG A 135 -9.25 12.88 4.38
C ARG A 135 -10.59 12.51 3.78
N PHE A 136 -11.62 13.26 4.19
CA PHE A 136 -13.00 13.03 3.76
C PHE A 136 -13.65 14.32 3.31
N GLY A 137 -14.73 14.22 2.55
CA GLY A 137 -15.63 15.33 2.31
C GLY A 137 -16.32 15.82 3.60
N PRO A 138 -17.03 16.96 3.56
CA PRO A 138 -17.74 17.48 4.72
C PRO A 138 -18.72 16.46 5.32
N ILE A 139 -18.75 16.38 6.64
CA ILE A 139 -19.65 15.50 7.42
C ILE A 139 -20.74 16.28 8.13
N THR A 140 -20.77 17.60 7.98
CA THR A 140 -21.80 18.50 8.52
C THR A 140 -22.19 19.51 7.46
N THR A 141 -23.47 19.95 7.49
CA THR A 141 -23.94 21.11 6.73
C THR A 141 -23.66 22.39 7.52
N HIS A 142 -23.41 23.50 6.84
CA HIS A 142 -23.27 24.78 7.52
C HIS A 142 -24.59 25.17 8.21
N ALA A 143 -24.54 25.51 9.49
CA ALA A 143 -25.69 25.95 10.23
C ALA A 143 -26.27 27.23 9.57
N GLY A 144 -27.56 27.21 9.24
CA GLY A 144 -28.30 28.37 8.71
C GLY A 144 -28.52 28.38 7.20
N THR A 145 -28.02 27.41 6.44
CA THR A 145 -28.41 27.25 5.03
C THR A 145 -29.29 26.00 4.89
N ALA A 146 -30.48 26.16 4.29
CA ALA A 146 -31.22 25.04 3.76
C ALA A 146 -30.33 24.42 2.69
N ALA A 147 -29.63 23.33 3.04
CA ALA A 147 -28.76 22.64 2.09
C ALA A 147 -29.62 22.02 0.99
N ALA A 148 -29.20 22.15 -0.28
CA ALA A 148 -29.83 21.43 -1.35
C ALA A 148 -29.75 19.92 -1.06
N ASP A 149 -30.72 19.13 -1.51
CA ASP A 149 -30.80 17.68 -1.27
C ASP A 149 -29.52 16.94 -1.69
N SER A 150 -28.80 17.41 -2.72
CA SER A 150 -27.53 16.89 -3.16
C SER A 150 -26.43 17.03 -2.10
N ILE A 151 -26.31 18.20 -1.47
CA ILE A 151 -25.31 18.46 -0.41
C ILE A 151 -25.60 17.56 0.80
N GLN A 152 -26.86 17.36 1.13
CA GLN A 152 -27.23 16.50 2.26
C GLN A 152 -26.92 15.02 1.98
N LYS A 153 -27.10 14.56 0.74
CA LYS A 153 -26.68 13.22 0.32
C LYS A 153 -25.16 13.02 0.39
N ASP A 154 -24.39 14.01 -0.08
CA ASP A 154 -22.93 13.97 -0.01
C ASP A 154 -22.43 13.92 1.44
N VAL A 155 -22.99 14.74 2.32
CA VAL A 155 -22.67 14.72 3.75
C VAL A 155 -22.96 13.37 4.38
N HIS A 156 -24.12 12.77 4.07
CA HIS A 156 -24.48 11.45 4.59
C HIS A 156 -23.52 10.36 4.07
N ARG A 157 -23.19 10.39 2.77
CA ARG A 157 -22.22 9.45 2.17
C ARG A 157 -20.83 9.60 2.78
N ASN A 158 -20.32 10.83 2.93
CA ASN A 158 -19.02 11.10 3.54
C ASN A 158 -18.96 10.60 4.98
N HIS A 159 -20.06 10.73 5.74
CA HIS A 159 -20.17 10.22 7.10
C HIS A 159 -20.09 8.69 7.14
N SER A 160 -20.83 8.01 6.25
CA SER A 160 -20.82 6.56 6.13
C SER A 160 -19.43 6.03 5.73
N ILE A 161 -18.73 6.73 4.81
CA ILE A 161 -17.36 6.37 4.43
C ILE A 161 -16.40 6.55 5.62
N LEU A 162 -16.48 7.65 6.35
CA LEU A 162 -15.69 7.88 7.57
C LEU A 162 -15.90 6.76 8.60
N GLU A 163 -17.14 6.39 8.89
CA GLU A 163 -17.47 5.32 9.85
C GLU A 163 -16.89 3.97 9.40
N GLY A 164 -17.08 3.62 8.14
CA GLY A 164 -16.55 2.37 7.59
C GLY A 164 -15.03 2.31 7.60
N VAL A 165 -14.35 3.40 7.19
CA VAL A 165 -12.89 3.47 7.17
C VAL A 165 -12.31 3.36 8.58
N VAL A 166 -12.80 4.16 9.53
CA VAL A 166 -12.30 4.12 10.92
C VAL A 166 -12.54 2.75 11.56
N SER A 167 -13.71 2.15 11.33
CA SER A 167 -14.01 0.80 11.81
C SER A 167 -13.10 -0.26 11.18
N GLY A 168 -12.79 -0.14 9.89
CA GLY A 168 -11.88 -1.05 9.18
C GLY A 168 -10.45 -0.96 9.71
N VAL A 169 -9.91 0.26 9.86
CA VAL A 169 -8.59 0.51 10.46
C VAL A 169 -8.52 -0.07 11.88
N ALA A 170 -9.53 0.21 12.70
CA ALA A 170 -9.62 -0.29 14.07
C ALA A 170 -9.65 -1.83 14.11
N SER A 171 -10.53 -2.44 13.33
CA SER A 171 -10.71 -3.90 13.30
C SER A 171 -9.41 -4.62 12.94
N TYR A 172 -8.72 -4.13 11.91
CA TYR A 172 -7.48 -4.77 11.46
C TYR A 172 -6.35 -4.60 12.46
N GLY A 173 -6.05 -3.39 12.87
CA GLY A 173 -4.96 -3.11 13.82
C GLY A 173 -5.14 -3.78 15.17
N ASN A 174 -6.37 -3.75 15.71
CA ASN A 174 -6.71 -4.35 17.01
C ASN A 174 -6.56 -5.87 16.97
N CYS A 175 -7.06 -6.53 15.92
CA CYS A 175 -6.99 -8.00 15.80
C CYS A 175 -5.56 -8.47 15.47
N PHE A 176 -4.85 -7.78 14.57
CA PHE A 176 -3.45 -8.04 14.30
C PHE A 176 -2.55 -7.82 15.53
N GLY A 177 -2.95 -6.93 16.43
CA GLY A 177 -2.24 -6.64 17.66
C GLY A 177 -1.06 -5.69 17.49
N VAL A 178 -1.22 -4.63 16.70
CA VAL A 178 -0.29 -3.51 16.56
C VAL A 178 -0.94 -2.23 17.11
N PRO A 179 -0.24 -1.43 17.96
CA PRO A 179 -0.82 -0.21 18.48
C PRO A 179 -1.02 0.83 17.37
N ASN A 180 -2.24 1.37 17.28
CA ASN A 180 -2.52 2.50 16.42
C ASN A 180 -2.40 3.80 17.25
N LEU A 181 -1.46 4.65 16.87
CA LEU A 181 -1.12 5.89 17.58
C LEU A 181 -1.88 7.10 17.03
N GLY A 182 -2.96 6.89 16.28
CA GLY A 182 -3.79 7.94 15.70
C GLY A 182 -3.19 8.45 14.39
N GLY A 183 -2.99 9.78 14.30
CA GLY A 183 -2.56 10.43 13.06
C GLY A 183 -3.34 11.70 12.84
N GLU A 184 -3.90 11.91 11.64
CA GLU A 184 -4.70 13.09 11.36
C GLU A 184 -5.97 12.76 10.56
N THR A 185 -7.05 13.49 10.84
CA THR A 185 -8.31 13.41 10.10
C THR A 185 -8.77 14.80 9.71
N LYS A 186 -8.96 15.03 8.41
CA LYS A 186 -9.34 16.32 7.82
C LYS A 186 -10.58 16.20 6.94
N PHE A 187 -11.29 17.29 6.81
CA PHE A 187 -12.55 17.37 6.05
C PHE A 187 -12.51 18.55 5.10
N GLU A 188 -12.58 18.28 3.80
CA GLU A 188 -12.60 19.32 2.76
C GLU A 188 -13.53 18.93 1.62
N PRO A 189 -14.21 19.89 0.97
CA PRO A 189 -15.15 19.59 -0.11
C PRO A 189 -14.54 18.80 -1.28
N CYS A 190 -13.27 19.00 -1.57
CA CYS A 190 -12.55 18.28 -2.66
C CYS A 190 -12.41 16.78 -2.42
N TYR A 191 -12.65 16.30 -1.20
CA TYR A 191 -12.61 14.88 -0.86
C TYR A 191 -13.99 14.20 -0.88
N SER A 192 -15.07 14.93 -1.19
CA SER A 192 -16.36 14.30 -1.49
C SER A 192 -16.23 13.45 -2.75
N GLY A 193 -16.56 12.16 -2.66
CA GLY A 193 -16.36 11.23 -3.77
C GLY A 193 -14.91 10.80 -4.07
N ASN A 194 -13.93 11.38 -3.35
CA ASN A 194 -12.50 11.04 -3.48
C ASN A 194 -11.79 11.10 -2.12
N PRO A 195 -12.15 10.23 -1.17
CA PRO A 195 -11.49 10.19 0.12
C PRO A 195 -10.02 9.78 -0.02
N LEU A 196 -9.17 10.23 0.88
CA LEU A 196 -7.80 9.74 1.00
C LEU A 196 -7.68 8.94 2.29
N VAL A 197 -7.28 7.69 2.14
CA VAL A 197 -7.03 6.75 3.25
C VAL A 197 -5.58 6.31 3.15
N ASN A 198 -4.73 6.90 3.98
CA ASN A 198 -3.31 6.59 3.98
C ASN A 198 -2.97 5.87 5.29
N ALA A 199 -2.43 4.66 5.15
CA ALA A 199 -1.96 3.85 6.27
C ALA A 199 -0.43 3.94 6.38
N PHE A 200 0.05 4.23 7.56
CA PHE A 200 1.46 4.24 7.92
C PHE A 200 1.75 3.10 8.88
N ALA A 201 2.84 2.37 8.65
CA ALA A 201 3.34 1.38 9.59
C ALA A 201 4.84 1.55 9.84
N LEU A 202 5.24 1.21 11.06
CA LEU A 202 6.61 1.25 11.51
C LEU A 202 6.95 -0.04 12.26
N GLY A 203 8.09 -0.64 11.92
CA GLY A 203 8.61 -1.82 12.58
C GLY A 203 10.06 -1.67 13.02
N LEU A 204 10.45 -2.51 13.96
CA LEU A 204 11.81 -2.59 14.48
C LEU A 204 12.49 -3.86 14.02
N VAL A 205 13.76 -3.74 13.62
CA VAL A 205 14.61 -4.85 13.19
C VAL A 205 16.05 -4.63 13.65
N ARG A 206 16.80 -5.71 13.88
CA ARG A 206 18.26 -5.63 14.04
C ARG A 206 18.90 -5.41 12.67
N LYS A 207 19.96 -4.62 12.60
CA LYS A 207 20.63 -4.31 11.32
C LYS A 207 21.13 -5.55 10.59
N ASP A 208 21.52 -6.57 11.32
CA ASP A 208 22.02 -7.86 10.82
C ASP A 208 20.89 -8.87 10.51
N GLU A 209 19.63 -8.52 10.80
CA GLU A 209 18.44 -9.35 10.55
C GLU A 209 17.53 -8.76 9.45
N ILE A 210 18.00 -7.76 8.70
CA ILE A 210 17.22 -7.19 7.59
C ILE A 210 17.13 -8.19 6.46
N PHE A 211 15.90 -8.42 6.00
CA PHE A 211 15.57 -9.26 4.83
C PHE A 211 15.25 -8.42 3.61
N TYR A 212 15.43 -9.03 2.43
CA TYR A 212 15.20 -8.41 1.13
C TYR A 212 14.37 -9.31 0.22
N ALA A 213 13.60 -8.68 -0.66
CA ALA A 213 12.71 -9.36 -1.59
C ALA A 213 13.47 -9.73 -2.88
N ARG A 214 14.40 -10.67 -2.80
CA ARG A 214 15.15 -11.15 -3.97
C ARG A 214 15.23 -12.67 -4.02
N ALA A 215 15.05 -13.26 -5.20
CA ALA A 215 15.33 -14.65 -5.45
C ALA A 215 16.82 -14.86 -5.76
N ALA A 216 17.40 -15.96 -5.31
CA ALA A 216 18.76 -16.33 -5.63
C ALA A 216 18.96 -17.85 -5.55
N GLY A 217 19.97 -18.36 -6.28
CA GLY A 217 20.37 -19.78 -6.29
C GLY A 217 19.49 -20.63 -7.19
N GLU A 218 20.05 -21.07 -8.31
CA GLU A 218 19.35 -21.94 -9.27
C GLU A 218 18.88 -23.23 -8.59
N GLY A 219 17.61 -23.60 -8.83
CA GLY A 219 16.97 -24.77 -8.26
C GLY A 219 16.49 -24.63 -6.82
N ASN A 220 16.63 -23.44 -6.21
CA ASN A 220 16.01 -23.15 -4.94
C ASN A 220 14.48 -23.14 -5.05
N PRO A 221 13.76 -23.75 -4.09
CA PRO A 221 12.30 -23.81 -4.12
C PRO A 221 11.67 -22.43 -3.89
N VAL A 222 10.61 -22.18 -4.63
CA VAL A 222 9.69 -21.04 -4.43
C VAL A 222 8.47 -21.56 -3.68
N ILE A 223 8.21 -21.00 -2.52
CA ILE A 223 7.24 -21.49 -1.56
C ILE A 223 6.15 -20.42 -1.37
N TYR A 224 4.91 -20.83 -1.57
CA TYR A 224 3.72 -20.05 -1.29
C TYR A 224 3.24 -20.33 0.13
N VAL A 225 2.89 -19.28 0.89
CA VAL A 225 2.38 -19.42 2.27
C VAL A 225 1.22 -18.46 2.53
N GLY A 226 0.34 -18.87 3.47
CA GLY A 226 -0.77 -18.04 3.93
C GLY A 226 -2.13 -18.42 3.35
N ALA A 227 -2.98 -17.42 3.08
CA ALA A 227 -4.35 -17.62 2.59
C ALA A 227 -4.41 -18.29 1.21
N LYS A 228 -5.52 -18.95 0.91
CA LYS A 228 -5.76 -19.52 -0.42
C LYS A 228 -6.15 -18.42 -1.42
N THR A 229 -5.69 -18.59 -2.66
CA THR A 229 -5.99 -17.67 -3.77
C THR A 229 -7.47 -17.79 -4.18
N GLY A 230 -8.15 -16.66 -4.24
CA GLY A 230 -9.52 -16.51 -4.77
C GLY A 230 -9.56 -15.51 -5.93
N ARG A 231 -10.77 -15.17 -6.41
CA ARG A 231 -10.98 -14.21 -7.51
C ARG A 231 -11.03 -12.75 -7.05
N ASP A 232 -10.80 -12.48 -5.79
CA ASP A 232 -10.78 -11.13 -5.23
C ASP A 232 -9.56 -10.32 -5.72
N GLY A 233 -9.75 -9.04 -5.94
CA GLY A 233 -8.71 -8.09 -6.33
C GLY A 233 -8.22 -8.18 -7.78
N ILE A 234 -8.79 -9.05 -8.62
CA ILE A 234 -8.41 -9.11 -10.04
C ILE A 234 -8.61 -7.74 -10.69
N HIS A 235 -7.54 -7.18 -11.28
CA HIS A 235 -7.45 -5.80 -11.76
C HIS A 235 -7.47 -4.72 -10.67
N GLY A 236 -7.24 -5.02 -9.41
CA GLY A 236 -7.19 -4.03 -8.32
C GLY A 236 -6.13 -2.96 -8.58
N ALA A 237 -4.91 -3.34 -8.94
CA ALA A 237 -3.83 -2.41 -9.29
C ALA A 237 -4.16 -1.52 -10.50
N THR A 238 -4.86 -2.05 -11.51
CA THR A 238 -5.32 -1.27 -12.66
C THR A 238 -6.42 -0.30 -12.24
N MET A 239 -7.38 -0.75 -11.44
CA MET A 239 -8.46 0.08 -10.89
C MET A 239 -7.92 1.22 -10.03
N ALA A 240 -6.87 1.00 -9.25
CA ALA A 240 -6.23 2.03 -8.43
C ALA A 240 -5.58 3.16 -9.26
N SER A 241 -5.40 2.95 -10.56
CA SER A 241 -4.86 3.94 -11.50
C SER A 241 -5.95 4.67 -12.32
N GLU A 242 -7.24 4.39 -12.08
CA GLU A 242 -8.37 4.99 -12.79
C GLU A 242 -8.94 6.20 -12.05
N GLU A 243 -9.72 7.03 -12.76
CA GLU A 243 -10.50 8.10 -12.15
C GLU A 243 -11.79 7.56 -11.52
N PHE A 244 -12.23 8.19 -10.43
CA PHE A 244 -13.52 7.87 -9.80
C PHE A 244 -14.68 8.26 -10.71
N SER A 245 -15.66 7.37 -10.86
CA SER A 245 -16.88 7.61 -11.63
C SER A 245 -18.07 6.94 -10.94
N GLU A 246 -19.30 7.26 -11.38
CA GLU A 246 -20.50 6.58 -10.91
C GLU A 246 -20.45 5.06 -11.17
N ALA A 247 -19.73 4.62 -12.21
CA ALA A 247 -19.52 3.22 -12.53
C ALA A 247 -18.55 2.50 -11.56
N SER A 248 -17.86 3.22 -10.69
CA SER A 248 -16.90 2.63 -9.74
C SER A 248 -17.59 1.68 -8.74
N GLU A 249 -18.86 1.89 -8.41
CA GLU A 249 -19.62 0.97 -7.55
C GLU A 249 -19.85 -0.42 -8.18
N ALA A 250 -19.89 -0.52 -9.50
CA ALA A 250 -19.99 -1.80 -10.20
C ALA A 250 -18.73 -2.67 -10.01
N LYS A 251 -17.62 -2.10 -9.60
CA LYS A 251 -16.35 -2.78 -9.33
C LYS A 251 -16.23 -3.31 -7.90
N ARG A 252 -17.28 -3.25 -7.10
CA ARG A 252 -17.33 -3.76 -5.72
C ARG A 252 -16.82 -5.20 -5.55
N PRO A 253 -17.09 -6.16 -6.46
CA PRO A 253 -16.55 -7.51 -6.38
C PRO A 253 -15.02 -7.59 -6.49
N ASN A 254 -14.38 -6.54 -6.99
CA ASN A 254 -12.92 -6.48 -7.13
C ASN A 254 -12.20 -5.97 -5.86
N VAL A 255 -12.95 -5.58 -4.83
CA VAL A 255 -12.35 -5.17 -3.56
C VAL A 255 -11.92 -6.40 -2.78
N GLN A 256 -10.69 -6.37 -2.29
CA GLN A 256 -10.11 -7.44 -1.48
C GLN A 256 -10.80 -7.51 -0.11
N VAL A 257 -10.73 -8.69 0.53
CA VAL A 257 -11.21 -8.93 1.90
C VAL A 257 -10.01 -9.23 2.78
N GLY A 258 -9.87 -8.52 3.88
CA GLY A 258 -8.77 -8.69 4.82
C GLY A 258 -9.13 -9.61 6.00
N ASP A 259 -8.19 -10.48 6.39
CA ASP A 259 -8.26 -11.33 7.58
C ASP A 259 -7.09 -11.01 8.55
N PRO A 260 -7.27 -10.07 9.49
CA PRO A 260 -6.20 -9.65 10.39
C PRO A 260 -5.71 -10.75 11.33
N PHE A 261 -6.55 -11.73 11.65
CA PHE A 261 -6.15 -12.86 12.47
C PHE A 261 -5.18 -13.78 11.71
N LEU A 262 -5.51 -14.09 10.46
CA LEU A 262 -4.63 -14.88 9.61
C LEU A 262 -3.30 -14.15 9.35
N GLU A 263 -3.34 -12.83 9.13
CA GLU A 263 -2.12 -12.03 8.95
C GLU A 263 -1.26 -11.99 10.21
N LYS A 264 -1.87 -12.00 11.39
CA LYS A 264 -1.13 -12.14 12.65
C LYS A 264 -0.36 -13.45 12.73
N LEU A 265 -0.99 -14.55 12.36
CA LEU A 265 -0.31 -15.86 12.31
C LEU A 265 0.81 -15.84 11.26
N LEU A 266 0.56 -15.22 10.10
CA LEU A 266 1.53 -15.09 9.02
C LEU A 266 2.75 -14.27 9.44
N LEU A 267 2.57 -13.16 10.14
CA LEU A 267 3.66 -12.38 10.73
C LEU A 267 4.56 -13.24 11.62
N GLU A 268 3.96 -13.97 12.57
CA GLU A 268 4.75 -14.75 13.52
C GLU A 268 5.49 -15.90 12.82
N ALA A 269 4.82 -16.58 11.88
CA ALA A 269 5.43 -17.63 11.09
C ALA A 269 6.58 -17.12 10.20
N CYS A 270 6.41 -15.98 9.53
CA CYS A 270 7.45 -15.38 8.69
C CYS A 270 8.69 -15.00 9.52
N LEU A 271 8.50 -14.30 10.63
CA LEU A 271 9.61 -13.90 11.51
C LEU A 271 10.32 -15.12 12.16
N GLU A 272 9.57 -16.20 12.46
CA GLU A 272 10.16 -17.45 12.95
C GLU A 272 10.93 -18.19 11.83
N ALA A 273 10.36 -18.28 10.63
CA ALA A 273 11.00 -18.90 9.48
C ALA A 273 12.30 -18.19 9.07
N MET A 274 12.33 -16.87 9.08
CA MET A 274 13.55 -16.09 8.82
C MET A 274 14.70 -16.46 9.77
N LYS A 275 14.40 -16.72 11.05
CA LYS A 275 15.39 -17.09 12.07
C LYS A 275 16.01 -18.48 11.87
N THR A 276 15.37 -19.33 11.08
CA THR A 276 15.97 -20.64 10.74
C THR A 276 17.22 -20.50 9.87
N GLY A 277 17.37 -19.37 9.17
CA GLY A 277 18.40 -19.16 8.16
C GLY A 277 18.19 -20.00 6.89
N ALA A 278 17.02 -20.63 6.71
CA ALA A 278 16.65 -21.37 5.50
C ALA A 278 16.06 -20.46 4.42
N ILE A 279 15.55 -19.29 4.78
CA ILE A 279 14.94 -18.31 3.86
C ILE A 279 16.03 -17.45 3.21
N ILE A 280 16.00 -17.34 1.89
CA ILE A 280 16.89 -16.51 1.07
C ILE A 280 16.25 -15.17 0.76
N GLY A 281 14.96 -15.17 0.42
CA GLY A 281 14.19 -13.98 0.11
C GLY A 281 12.71 -14.19 0.41
N ILE A 282 11.99 -13.08 0.64
CA ILE A 282 10.58 -13.07 0.95
C ILE A 282 9.94 -11.84 0.35
N GLN A 283 8.73 -12.00 -0.20
CA GLN A 283 7.92 -10.93 -0.76
C GLN A 283 6.46 -11.13 -0.38
N ASP A 284 5.73 -10.05 -0.11
CA ASP A 284 4.30 -10.12 0.03
C ASP A 284 3.61 -10.26 -1.33
N MET A 285 2.39 -10.75 -1.33
CA MET A 285 1.51 -10.79 -2.48
C MET A 285 0.44 -9.69 -2.31
N GLY A 286 0.86 -8.43 -2.40
CA GLY A 286 -0.01 -7.26 -2.35
C GLY A 286 -0.68 -6.97 -3.69
N ALA A 287 -0.47 -5.77 -4.23
CA ALA A 287 -0.94 -5.39 -5.56
C ALA A 287 -0.39 -6.35 -6.63
N ALA A 288 -1.27 -6.78 -7.55
CA ALA A 288 -0.96 -7.77 -8.58
C ALA A 288 -0.54 -9.17 -8.06
N GLY A 289 -0.66 -9.43 -6.76
CA GLY A 289 -0.54 -10.75 -6.14
C GLY A 289 0.71 -11.54 -6.52
N LEU A 290 0.49 -12.76 -7.05
CA LEU A 290 1.59 -13.67 -7.44
C LEU A 290 2.42 -13.11 -8.60
N THR A 291 1.83 -12.29 -9.48
CA THR A 291 2.55 -11.62 -10.56
C THR A 291 3.64 -10.70 -10.02
N CYS A 292 3.28 -9.77 -9.13
CA CYS A 292 4.22 -8.78 -8.60
C CYS A 292 5.33 -9.46 -7.79
N SER A 293 4.98 -10.37 -6.88
CA SER A 293 5.94 -11.05 -6.02
C SER A 293 6.99 -11.84 -6.81
N THR A 294 6.57 -12.57 -7.85
CA THR A 294 7.51 -13.32 -8.72
C THR A 294 8.38 -12.42 -9.56
N CYS A 295 7.80 -11.39 -10.19
CA CYS A 295 8.53 -10.45 -11.03
C CYS A 295 9.59 -9.68 -10.25
N GLU A 296 9.22 -9.16 -9.08
CA GLU A 296 10.11 -8.36 -8.26
C GLU A 296 11.26 -9.19 -7.67
N MET A 297 10.95 -10.37 -7.12
CA MET A 297 11.99 -11.25 -6.56
C MET A 297 12.96 -11.73 -7.63
N GLY A 298 12.46 -12.11 -8.81
CA GLY A 298 13.28 -12.53 -9.95
C GLY A 298 14.11 -11.39 -10.51
N GLY A 299 13.49 -10.23 -10.72
CA GLY A 299 14.16 -9.02 -11.24
C GLY A 299 15.28 -8.51 -10.32
N ARG A 300 15.00 -8.37 -9.01
CA ARG A 300 15.99 -7.95 -8.00
C ARG A 300 17.12 -8.97 -7.83
N GLY A 301 16.81 -10.24 -8.01
CA GLY A 301 17.80 -11.33 -7.94
C GLY A 301 18.63 -11.52 -9.20
N GLY A 302 18.20 -10.99 -10.35
CA GLY A 302 18.81 -11.24 -11.65
C GLY A 302 18.68 -12.71 -12.10
N VAL A 303 17.59 -13.38 -11.71
CA VAL A 303 17.31 -14.79 -11.94
C VAL A 303 15.92 -14.98 -12.52
N GLY A 304 15.63 -16.15 -13.10
CA GLY A 304 14.29 -16.52 -13.50
C GLY A 304 13.51 -17.18 -12.36
N ILE A 305 12.19 -17.21 -12.49
CA ILE A 305 11.29 -17.95 -11.61
C ILE A 305 10.30 -18.75 -12.47
N GLU A 306 10.17 -20.03 -12.16
CA GLU A 306 9.20 -20.94 -12.78
C GLU A 306 8.16 -21.33 -11.73
N ILE A 307 6.87 -21.15 -12.07
CA ILE A 307 5.73 -21.42 -11.18
C ILE A 307 4.80 -22.44 -11.85
N GLU A 308 4.35 -23.41 -11.08
CA GLU A 308 3.33 -24.38 -11.44
C GLU A 308 2.00 -24.03 -10.76
N LEU A 309 1.06 -23.46 -11.51
CA LEU A 309 -0.21 -22.95 -10.96
C LEU A 309 -1.11 -24.05 -10.40
N ASP A 310 -0.95 -25.29 -10.86
CA ASP A 310 -1.70 -26.43 -10.33
C ASP A 310 -1.39 -26.71 -8.85
N ARG A 311 -0.25 -26.23 -8.36
CA ARG A 311 0.17 -26.36 -6.96
C ARG A 311 -0.28 -25.16 -6.08
N VAL A 312 -0.68 -24.04 -6.68
CA VAL A 312 -1.10 -22.85 -5.91
C VAL A 312 -2.39 -23.18 -5.17
N PRO A 313 -2.43 -23.02 -3.84
CA PRO A 313 -3.65 -23.24 -3.06
C PRO A 313 -4.77 -22.31 -3.52
N GLN A 314 -5.90 -22.87 -3.93
CA GLN A 314 -7.05 -22.12 -4.44
C GLN A 314 -8.24 -22.26 -3.49
N ARG A 315 -8.96 -21.16 -3.26
CA ARG A 315 -10.21 -21.14 -2.51
C ARG A 315 -11.39 -21.53 -3.40
N GLU A 316 -11.27 -21.28 -4.69
CA GLU A 316 -12.31 -21.49 -5.69
C GLU A 316 -11.83 -22.51 -6.76
N THR A 317 -12.76 -23.28 -7.30
CA THR A 317 -12.45 -24.26 -8.35
C THR A 317 -12.47 -23.63 -9.74
N GLY A 318 -11.67 -24.18 -10.67
CA GLY A 318 -11.68 -23.81 -12.07
C GLY A 318 -11.12 -22.42 -12.36
N MET A 319 -10.19 -21.93 -11.54
CA MET A 319 -9.49 -20.69 -11.81
C MET A 319 -8.52 -20.87 -12.99
N SER A 320 -8.59 -19.92 -13.94
CA SER A 320 -7.65 -19.84 -15.05
C SER A 320 -6.28 -19.30 -14.60
N ALA A 321 -5.25 -19.52 -15.42
CA ALA A 321 -3.92 -18.94 -15.18
C ALA A 321 -3.98 -17.43 -15.01
N TYR A 322 -4.78 -16.75 -15.81
CA TYR A 322 -5.03 -15.31 -15.72
C TYR A 322 -5.56 -14.92 -14.33
N GLU A 323 -6.60 -15.60 -13.84
CA GLU A 323 -7.21 -15.29 -12.54
C GLU A 323 -6.26 -15.58 -11.37
N ILE A 324 -5.49 -16.67 -11.42
CA ILE A 324 -4.54 -17.03 -10.36
C ILE A 324 -3.40 -16.02 -10.28
N MET A 325 -2.85 -15.62 -11.43
CA MET A 325 -1.72 -14.68 -11.49
C MET A 325 -2.09 -13.26 -11.07
N LEU A 326 -3.31 -12.81 -11.40
CA LEU A 326 -3.77 -11.46 -11.15
C LEU A 326 -4.61 -11.30 -9.86
N SER A 327 -4.90 -12.40 -9.16
CA SER A 327 -5.59 -12.35 -7.88
C SER A 327 -4.80 -11.55 -6.86
N GLU A 328 -5.46 -10.65 -6.14
CA GLU A 328 -4.89 -9.88 -5.04
C GLU A 328 -5.47 -10.32 -3.68
N SER A 329 -5.85 -11.62 -3.54
CA SER A 329 -6.23 -12.16 -2.23
C SER A 329 -5.16 -11.81 -1.20
N GLN A 330 -5.60 -11.33 -0.05
CA GLN A 330 -4.72 -10.81 0.99
C GLN A 330 -4.06 -11.93 1.81
N GLU A 331 -3.19 -11.60 2.75
CA GLU A 331 -2.53 -12.50 3.70
C GLU A 331 -1.76 -13.65 3.03
N ARG A 332 -1.06 -13.34 1.94
CA ARG A 332 -0.22 -14.30 1.20
C ARG A 332 1.21 -13.78 1.07
N MET A 333 2.18 -14.71 1.15
CA MET A 333 3.60 -14.39 0.96
C MET A 333 4.25 -15.41 0.02
N LEU A 334 5.27 -14.95 -0.70
CA LEU A 334 6.14 -15.78 -1.53
C LEU A 334 7.54 -15.80 -0.93
N LEU A 335 8.10 -17.00 -0.74
CA LEU A 335 9.42 -17.19 -0.16
C LEU A 335 10.31 -17.96 -1.14
N VAL A 336 11.61 -17.66 -1.07
CA VAL A 336 12.63 -18.53 -1.68
C VAL A 336 13.45 -19.12 -0.55
N ALA A 337 13.51 -20.44 -0.48
CA ALA A 337 14.29 -21.15 0.54
C ALA A 337 15.52 -21.83 -0.05
N GLN A 338 16.46 -22.18 0.80
CA GLN A 338 17.63 -22.99 0.41
C GLN A 338 17.18 -24.39 0.07
N LYS A 339 17.59 -24.90 -1.10
CA LYS A 339 17.32 -26.26 -1.54
C LYS A 339 17.79 -27.28 -0.50
N GLY A 340 16.90 -28.20 -0.14
CA GLY A 340 17.13 -29.24 0.87
C GLY A 340 16.81 -28.81 2.30
N ARG A 341 16.38 -27.57 2.51
CA ARG A 341 15.95 -27.06 3.82
C ARG A 341 14.47 -26.67 3.85
N GLU A 342 13.70 -27.04 2.86
CA GLU A 342 12.27 -26.73 2.70
C GLU A 342 11.45 -27.20 3.91
N GLN A 343 11.79 -28.38 4.43
CA GLN A 343 11.09 -28.98 5.57
C GLN A 343 11.23 -28.18 6.87
N GLU A 344 12.30 -27.38 7.01
CA GLU A 344 12.43 -26.47 8.15
C GLU A 344 11.40 -25.34 8.04
N VAL A 345 11.20 -24.83 6.82
CA VAL A 345 10.19 -23.79 6.55
C VAL A 345 8.78 -24.34 6.73
N PHE A 346 8.49 -25.52 6.15
CA PHE A 346 7.17 -26.16 6.24
C PHE A 346 6.73 -26.38 7.68
N ARG A 347 7.60 -26.92 8.53
CA ARG A 347 7.29 -27.14 9.96
C ARG A 347 6.91 -25.84 10.69
N VAL A 348 7.52 -24.70 10.33
CA VAL A 348 7.18 -23.42 10.95
C VAL A 348 5.77 -23.02 10.56
N PHE A 349 5.41 -23.02 9.29
CA PHE A 349 4.08 -22.61 8.83
C PHE A 349 2.99 -23.60 9.28
N GLU A 350 3.23 -24.89 9.23
CA GLU A 350 2.35 -25.94 9.75
C GLU A 350 2.08 -25.77 11.26
N LYS A 351 3.11 -25.42 12.04
CA LYS A 351 2.98 -25.13 13.48
C LYS A 351 1.98 -23.97 13.72
N TRP A 352 1.98 -22.97 12.84
CA TRP A 352 1.07 -21.83 12.90
C TRP A 352 -0.28 -22.08 12.23
N GLY A 353 -0.51 -23.27 11.67
CA GLY A 353 -1.77 -23.65 11.02
C GLY A 353 -1.99 -22.97 9.68
N LEU A 354 -0.91 -22.57 9.00
CA LEU A 354 -0.94 -21.89 7.72
C LEU A 354 -0.66 -22.85 6.56
N ASP A 355 -1.30 -22.62 5.41
CA ASP A 355 -0.95 -23.31 4.18
C ASP A 355 0.49 -22.97 3.78
N VAL A 356 1.25 -24.01 3.38
CA VAL A 356 2.62 -23.89 2.89
C VAL A 356 2.84 -24.91 1.78
N VAL A 357 3.19 -24.42 0.59
CA VAL A 357 3.32 -25.27 -0.61
C VAL A 357 4.50 -24.79 -1.47
N GLU A 358 5.34 -25.73 -1.91
CA GLU A 358 6.30 -25.45 -2.98
C GLU A 358 5.55 -25.33 -4.32
N VAL A 359 5.54 -24.13 -4.88
CA VAL A 359 4.82 -23.80 -6.11
C VAL A 359 5.73 -23.66 -7.32
N GLY A 360 7.04 -23.67 -7.13
CA GLY A 360 7.98 -23.48 -8.23
C GLY A 360 9.43 -23.49 -7.79
N ARG A 361 10.29 -22.97 -8.67
CA ARG A 361 11.74 -22.94 -8.45
C ARG A 361 12.38 -21.71 -9.10
N VAL A 362 13.55 -21.36 -8.60
CA VAL A 362 14.44 -20.37 -9.21
C VAL A 362 15.16 -20.99 -10.41
N THR A 363 15.24 -20.25 -11.52
CA THR A 363 15.94 -20.65 -12.75
C THR A 363 17.04 -19.65 -13.11
N ALA A 364 17.96 -20.04 -14.01
CA ALA A 364 19.09 -19.23 -14.42
C ALA A 364 18.80 -18.35 -15.65
N ASP A 365 17.63 -18.48 -16.29
CA ASP A 365 17.32 -17.89 -17.59
C ASP A 365 16.75 -16.47 -17.54
N ASN A 366 16.60 -15.89 -16.34
CA ASN A 366 16.08 -14.54 -16.10
C ASN A 366 14.70 -14.30 -16.69
N LYS A 367 13.84 -15.33 -16.70
CA LYS A 367 12.46 -15.25 -17.19
C LYS A 367 11.48 -15.64 -16.10
N LEU A 368 10.30 -15.02 -16.13
CA LEU A 368 9.13 -15.54 -15.48
C LEU A 368 8.47 -16.56 -16.38
N ARG A 369 8.38 -17.80 -15.92
CA ARG A 369 7.71 -18.90 -16.63
C ARG A 369 6.59 -19.45 -15.79
N ILE A 370 5.38 -19.47 -16.35
CA ILE A 370 4.17 -19.93 -15.70
C ILE A 370 3.65 -21.17 -16.42
N LEU A 371 3.45 -22.24 -15.65
CA LEU A 371 2.90 -23.50 -16.14
C LEU A 371 1.50 -23.73 -15.53
N GLN A 372 0.59 -24.26 -16.34
CA GLN A 372 -0.70 -24.79 -15.90
C GLN A 372 -1.02 -26.05 -16.71
N HIS A 373 -1.41 -27.14 -16.05
CA HIS A 373 -1.69 -28.44 -16.65
C HIS A 373 -0.52 -28.99 -17.49
N GLY A 374 0.73 -28.69 -17.07
CA GLY A 374 1.93 -29.11 -17.76
C GLY A 374 2.30 -28.29 -19.01
N GLU A 375 1.51 -27.26 -19.34
CA GLU A 375 1.78 -26.37 -20.47
C GLU A 375 2.29 -25.00 -20.00
N VAL A 376 3.18 -24.40 -20.78
CA VAL A 376 3.66 -23.03 -20.53
C VAL A 376 2.59 -22.05 -21.02
N VAL A 377 1.96 -21.33 -20.09
CA VAL A 377 0.90 -20.37 -20.36
C VAL A 377 1.39 -18.92 -20.42
N ALA A 378 2.57 -18.67 -19.85
CA ALA A 378 3.28 -17.39 -19.97
C ALA A 378 4.81 -17.61 -19.87
N GLU A 379 5.56 -16.90 -20.70
CA GLU A 379 7.02 -16.83 -20.63
C GLU A 379 7.48 -15.41 -20.99
N ILE A 380 7.95 -14.65 -19.99
CA ILE A 380 8.28 -13.24 -20.11
C ILE A 380 9.66 -12.96 -19.50
N PRO A 381 10.56 -12.24 -20.20
CA PRO A 381 11.80 -11.76 -19.59
C PRO A 381 11.49 -10.86 -18.37
N ASN A 382 12.08 -11.11 -17.21
CA ASN A 382 11.81 -10.30 -15.99
C ASN A 382 12.09 -8.81 -16.21
N GLN A 383 13.14 -8.48 -16.97
CA GLN A 383 13.49 -7.10 -17.30
C GLN A 383 12.35 -6.38 -18.04
N ALA A 384 11.61 -7.09 -18.91
CA ALA A 384 10.47 -6.52 -19.62
C ALA A 384 9.34 -6.06 -18.67
N LEU A 385 9.21 -6.68 -17.51
CA LEU A 385 8.18 -6.36 -16.52
C LEU A 385 8.62 -5.27 -15.52
N THR A 386 9.91 -5.07 -15.34
CA THR A 386 10.49 -4.16 -14.33
C THR A 386 11.19 -2.96 -14.96
N ASP A 387 12.40 -3.15 -15.51
CA ASP A 387 13.25 -2.05 -15.98
C ASP A 387 12.80 -1.45 -17.30
N ASP A 388 12.25 -2.28 -18.21
CA ASP A 388 11.76 -1.87 -19.53
C ASP A 388 10.34 -1.33 -19.51
N ALA A 389 9.70 -1.25 -18.34
CA ALA A 389 8.39 -0.61 -18.20
C ALA A 389 8.43 0.84 -18.73
N PRO A 390 7.36 1.32 -19.39
CA PRO A 390 7.31 2.67 -19.93
C PRO A 390 7.63 3.73 -18.89
N VAL A 391 8.35 4.78 -19.29
CA VAL A 391 8.58 5.97 -18.46
C VAL A 391 8.18 7.21 -19.25
N TYR A 392 7.13 7.87 -18.82
CA TYR A 392 6.58 9.02 -19.52
C TYR A 392 7.08 10.33 -18.94
N LYS A 393 7.40 11.26 -19.83
CA LYS A 393 7.58 12.67 -19.51
C LYS A 393 6.27 13.39 -19.84
N ARG A 394 5.37 13.44 -18.86
CA ARG A 394 4.09 14.12 -19.05
C ARG A 394 4.28 15.61 -19.22
N PRO A 395 3.43 16.29 -20.01
CA PRO A 395 3.42 17.74 -20.09
C PRO A 395 3.29 18.36 -18.69
N LEU A 396 4.04 19.43 -18.45
CA LEU A 396 4.00 20.17 -17.20
C LEU A 396 3.57 21.61 -17.50
N GLU A 397 2.66 22.10 -16.72
CA GLU A 397 2.28 23.50 -16.68
C GLU A 397 2.81 24.16 -15.42
N ARG A 398 3.14 25.45 -15.52
CA ARG A 398 3.46 26.22 -14.33
C ARG A 398 2.20 26.41 -13.50
N TRP A 399 2.25 26.02 -12.23
CA TRP A 399 1.15 26.33 -11.33
C TRP A 399 1.03 27.85 -11.16
N GLU A 400 -0.15 28.36 -11.44
CA GLU A 400 -0.54 29.74 -11.11
C GLU A 400 -1.46 29.67 -9.91
N PRO A 401 -1.08 30.28 -8.78
CA PRO A 401 -1.95 30.26 -7.60
C PRO A 401 -3.27 30.94 -7.94
N PRO A 402 -4.39 30.43 -7.40
CA PRO A 402 -5.66 31.10 -7.58
C PRO A 402 -5.54 32.53 -7.05
N VAL A 403 -6.11 33.47 -7.79
CA VAL A 403 -6.14 34.89 -7.37
C VAL A 403 -6.66 34.93 -5.93
N PRO A 404 -5.92 35.53 -4.98
CA PRO A 404 -6.42 35.68 -3.63
C PRO A 404 -7.80 36.34 -3.72
N ARG A 405 -8.82 35.71 -3.18
CA ARG A 405 -10.07 36.43 -2.97
C ARG A 405 -9.70 37.60 -2.08
N GLU A 406 -9.90 38.81 -2.57
CA GLU A 406 -9.79 39.98 -1.74
C GLU A 406 -10.63 39.71 -0.49
N MET A 407 -10.03 39.88 0.66
CA MET A 407 -10.79 39.80 1.91
C MET A 407 -11.96 40.73 1.71
N PRO A 408 -13.21 40.24 1.79
CA PRO A 408 -14.35 41.14 1.63
C PRO A 408 -14.12 42.33 2.56
N GLU A 409 -14.19 43.54 2.04
CA GLU A 409 -14.03 44.76 2.84
C GLU A 409 -14.93 44.78 4.10
N ASN A 410 -15.97 43.94 4.10
CA ASN A 410 -16.94 43.70 5.17
C ASN A 410 -16.56 42.60 6.18
N ILE A 411 -15.37 41.95 6.08
CA ILE A 411 -14.77 41.39 7.28
C ILE A 411 -14.12 42.55 8.07
N GLN A 412 -14.87 43.58 8.29
CA GLN A 412 -14.88 44.15 9.62
C GLN A 412 -15.32 42.99 10.51
N LEU A 413 -14.36 42.27 11.06
CA LEU A 413 -14.53 41.59 12.32
C LEU A 413 -15.19 42.65 13.16
N SER A 414 -16.52 42.63 13.25
CA SER A 414 -17.25 43.39 14.24
C SER A 414 -16.65 42.87 15.54
N LEU A 415 -15.62 43.55 16.03
CA LEU A 415 -15.02 43.29 17.34
C LEU A 415 -16.06 43.43 18.46
N ALA A 416 -17.29 43.82 18.11
CA ALA A 416 -18.49 43.71 18.92
C ALA A 416 -19.13 42.32 18.97
N GLY A 417 -18.53 41.32 18.26
CA GLY A 417 -19.02 39.93 18.31
C GLY A 417 -18.70 39.26 19.64
N ASP A 418 -19.55 38.36 20.06
CA ASP A 418 -19.31 37.47 21.22
C ASP A 418 -18.22 36.48 20.87
N PHE A 419 -16.98 36.72 21.29
CA PHE A 419 -15.84 35.84 21.09
C PHE A 419 -16.09 34.41 21.61
N THR A 420 -16.97 34.27 22.63
CA THR A 420 -17.37 32.96 23.15
C THR A 420 -18.12 32.16 22.08
N GLN A 421 -18.99 32.82 21.31
CA GLN A 421 -19.69 32.12 20.21
C GLN A 421 -18.77 31.77 19.06
N ILE A 422 -17.84 32.66 18.71
CA ILE A 422 -16.80 32.35 17.68
C ILE A 422 -15.96 31.16 18.11
N LEU A 423 -15.48 31.16 19.36
CA LEU A 423 -14.70 30.02 19.91
C LEU A 423 -15.52 28.72 19.87
N LYS A 424 -16.79 28.75 20.26
CA LYS A 424 -17.66 27.56 20.19
C LYS A 424 -17.83 27.05 18.75
N GLN A 425 -17.99 27.94 17.79
CA GLN A 425 -18.11 27.59 16.38
C GLN A 425 -16.81 26.96 15.85
N LEU A 426 -15.63 27.50 16.21
CA LEU A 426 -14.34 26.94 15.84
C LEU A 426 -14.15 25.55 16.46
N LEU A 427 -14.41 25.41 17.76
CA LEU A 427 -14.29 24.11 18.45
C LEU A 427 -15.29 23.06 17.95
N ALA A 428 -16.43 23.49 17.41
CA ALA A 428 -17.42 22.61 16.79
C ALA A 428 -17.08 22.25 15.33
N SER A 429 -16.12 22.94 14.70
CA SER A 429 -15.73 22.66 13.32
C SER A 429 -15.09 21.27 13.22
N PRO A 430 -15.49 20.42 12.27
CA PRO A 430 -14.93 19.08 12.09
C PRO A 430 -13.40 19.04 11.95
N ASN A 431 -12.78 20.08 11.40
CA ASN A 431 -11.32 20.15 11.27
C ASN A 431 -10.60 20.52 12.59
N ILE A 432 -11.29 21.16 13.54
CA ILE A 432 -10.69 21.66 14.80
C ILE A 432 -11.14 20.85 16.01
N CYS A 433 -12.38 20.33 16.01
CA CYS A 433 -12.90 19.54 17.12
C CYS A 433 -12.03 18.33 17.45
N SER A 434 -12.16 17.82 18.68
CA SER A 434 -11.50 16.59 19.11
C SER A 434 -11.80 15.43 18.17
N LYS A 435 -10.78 14.69 17.78
CA LYS A 435 -10.88 13.45 16.99
C LYS A 435 -11.03 12.22 17.88
N ARG A 436 -11.44 12.40 19.13
CA ARG A 436 -11.58 11.29 20.10
C ARG A 436 -12.43 10.14 19.58
N TRP A 437 -13.51 10.44 18.88
CA TRP A 437 -14.37 9.41 18.27
C TRP A 437 -13.60 8.51 17.31
N VAL A 438 -12.62 9.03 16.56
CA VAL A 438 -11.76 8.24 15.67
C VAL A 438 -10.85 7.35 16.48
N TRP A 439 -9.92 7.93 17.25
CA TRP A 439 -8.85 7.19 17.88
C TRP A 439 -9.28 6.34 19.09
N GLN A 440 -10.43 6.58 19.71
CA GLN A 440 -10.93 5.73 20.81
C GLN A 440 -11.34 4.33 20.34
N GLN A 441 -11.49 4.10 19.03
CA GLN A 441 -11.78 2.80 18.44
C GLN A 441 -10.49 1.97 18.25
N TYR A 442 -9.33 2.60 18.34
CA TYR A 442 -8.03 2.00 18.13
C TYR A 442 -7.46 1.47 19.45
N ASP A 443 -6.93 0.25 19.44
CA ASP A 443 -6.08 -0.20 20.53
C ASP A 443 -4.68 0.41 20.37
N HIS A 444 -4.39 1.39 21.21
CA HIS A 444 -3.09 2.06 21.24
C HIS A 444 -2.17 1.50 22.33
N MET A 445 -2.63 0.55 23.15
CA MET A 445 -1.85 -0.01 24.27
C MET A 445 -1.37 -1.44 24.02
N VAL A 446 -1.86 -2.12 23.01
CA VAL A 446 -1.40 -3.47 22.65
C VAL A 446 0.13 -3.47 22.46
N GLN A 447 0.81 -4.56 22.74
CA GLN A 447 2.26 -4.68 22.89
C GLN A 447 2.88 -3.89 24.06
N THR A 448 2.13 -3.04 24.76
CA THR A 448 2.57 -2.27 25.96
C THR A 448 3.81 -1.38 25.74
N ASN A 449 3.99 -0.86 24.54
CA ASN A 449 5.13 0.00 24.16
C ASN A 449 4.78 1.49 24.16
N THR A 450 3.50 1.84 24.11
CA THR A 450 3.03 3.24 23.97
C THR A 450 3.34 4.04 25.23
N VAL A 451 3.96 5.21 25.02
CA VAL A 451 4.29 6.21 26.06
C VAL A 451 3.37 7.40 25.93
N GLU A 452 3.24 7.96 24.71
CA GLU A 452 2.28 9.01 24.38
C GLU A 452 1.18 8.41 23.49
N ALA A 453 -0.02 8.35 24.04
CA ALA A 453 -1.22 7.83 23.39
C ALA A 453 -1.91 8.91 22.55
N PRO A 454 -2.80 8.56 21.62
CA PRO A 454 -3.60 9.54 20.89
C PRO A 454 -4.36 10.51 21.82
N GLY A 455 -4.25 11.79 21.55
CA GLY A 455 -4.88 12.87 22.35
C GLY A 455 -4.07 13.31 23.58
N ALA A 456 -2.94 12.69 23.89
CA ALA A 456 -2.06 13.12 24.98
C ALA A 456 -1.05 14.19 24.54
N GLY A 457 -0.54 14.08 23.30
CA GLY A 457 0.45 15.00 22.73
C GLY A 457 0.29 15.15 21.22
N ASP A 458 1.24 15.84 20.60
CA ASP A 458 1.25 16.11 19.17
C ASP A 458 1.89 14.96 18.34
N ALA A 459 2.65 14.07 18.98
CA ALA A 459 3.26 12.89 18.40
C ALA A 459 2.86 11.63 19.13
N GLY A 460 2.78 10.51 18.41
CA GLY A 460 2.75 9.19 19.03
C GLY A 460 4.16 8.80 19.46
N VAL A 461 4.31 8.32 20.69
CA VAL A 461 5.62 7.92 21.23
C VAL A 461 5.55 6.49 21.74
N ILE A 462 6.48 5.66 21.28
CA ILE A 462 6.68 4.30 21.79
C ILE A 462 8.07 4.13 22.39
N ARG A 463 8.19 3.26 23.38
CA ARG A 463 9.48 2.81 23.91
C ARG A 463 10.01 1.61 23.15
N ILE A 464 11.33 1.50 23.04
CA ILE A 464 12.01 0.31 22.57
C ILE A 464 12.31 -0.59 23.78
N LYS A 465 11.66 -1.77 23.81
CA LYS A 465 11.84 -2.75 24.90
C LYS A 465 13.18 -3.46 24.77
N ASN A 466 14.26 -3.00 25.18
CA ASN A 466 15.53 -3.71 25.33
C ASN A 466 16.54 -2.81 26.04
N SER A 467 16.03 -1.92 26.89
CA SER A 467 16.85 -1.14 27.80
C SER A 467 17.27 -2.01 28.98
N THR A 468 18.55 -2.02 29.27
CA THR A 468 19.07 -2.51 30.56
C THR A 468 19.31 -1.33 31.50
N PRO A 469 19.50 -1.54 32.80
CA PRO A 469 19.87 -0.45 33.72
C PRO A 469 21.08 0.37 33.23
N GLU A 470 21.99 -0.26 32.49
CA GLU A 470 23.20 0.37 31.93
C GLU A 470 22.93 1.08 30.59
N ARG A 471 21.77 0.85 29.99
CA ARG A 471 21.35 1.49 28.72
C ARG A 471 20.08 2.29 28.96
N PRO A 472 20.12 3.61 28.79
CA PRO A 472 18.95 4.46 29.00
C PRO A 472 17.80 4.00 28.14
N GLN A 473 16.57 4.13 28.62
CA GLN A 473 15.38 3.85 27.82
C GLN A 473 15.37 4.75 26.58
N ARG A 474 15.05 4.13 25.44
CA ARG A 474 14.93 4.82 24.16
C ARG A 474 13.49 4.76 23.68
N GLY A 475 13.06 5.80 23.03
CA GLY A 475 11.76 5.89 22.37
C GLY A 475 11.89 6.29 20.93
N LEU A 476 10.80 6.12 20.21
CA LEU A 476 10.58 6.66 18.88
C LEU A 476 9.35 7.56 18.95
N ALA A 477 9.50 8.79 18.51
CA ALA A 477 8.42 9.72 18.30
C ALA A 477 8.07 9.74 16.80
N MET A 478 6.79 9.80 16.47
CA MET A 478 6.32 9.82 15.10
C MET A 478 5.09 10.70 14.92
N ALA A 479 5.03 11.41 13.80
CA ALA A 479 3.92 12.26 13.45
C ALA A 479 3.68 12.21 11.94
N LEU A 480 2.42 12.44 11.55
CA LEU A 480 2.01 12.66 10.17
C LEU A 480 1.49 14.09 10.02
N ASP A 481 1.68 14.69 8.86
CA ASP A 481 1.15 16.01 8.54
C ASP A 481 0.93 16.23 7.06
N GLY A 482 0.00 17.10 6.73
CA GLY A 482 -0.28 17.59 5.41
C GLY A 482 -1.42 18.62 5.41
N ASN A 483 -1.31 19.66 4.60
CA ASN A 483 -2.35 20.66 4.44
C ASN A 483 -2.64 20.86 2.94
N SER A 484 -3.76 20.31 2.49
CA SER A 484 -4.20 20.38 1.10
C SER A 484 -4.42 21.80 0.59
N ARG A 485 -4.95 22.69 1.43
CA ARG A 485 -5.20 24.09 1.05
C ARG A 485 -3.91 24.84 0.80
N TRP A 486 -2.91 24.66 1.67
CA TRP A 486 -1.59 25.27 1.51
C TRP A 486 -0.86 24.71 0.27
N CYS A 487 -0.93 23.40 0.07
CA CYS A 487 -0.34 22.79 -1.13
C CYS A 487 -1.06 23.24 -2.41
N TYR A 488 -2.36 23.49 -2.37
CA TYR A 488 -3.11 24.03 -3.50
C TYR A 488 -2.74 25.48 -3.82
N LEU A 489 -2.53 26.31 -2.80
CA LEU A 489 -2.12 27.71 -2.99
C LEU A 489 -0.67 27.82 -3.49
N ASP A 490 0.25 27.09 -2.88
CA ASP A 490 1.65 27.01 -3.26
C ASP A 490 2.18 25.62 -2.94
N PRO A 491 2.30 24.71 -3.94
CA PRO A 491 2.74 23.33 -3.73
C PRO A 491 4.10 23.21 -3.02
N ARG A 492 5.05 24.11 -3.33
CA ARG A 492 6.37 24.09 -2.72
C ARG A 492 6.31 24.53 -1.27
N LEU A 493 5.70 25.65 -1.01
CA LEU A 493 5.61 26.20 0.36
C LEU A 493 4.72 25.33 1.24
N GLY A 494 3.61 24.81 0.70
CA GLY A 494 2.73 23.88 1.39
C GLY A 494 3.43 22.61 1.82
N ALA A 495 4.27 22.01 0.94
CA ALA A 495 5.08 20.84 1.29
C ALA A 495 6.15 21.16 2.36
N MET A 496 6.81 22.33 2.27
CA MET A 496 7.76 22.78 3.29
C MET A 496 7.08 22.95 4.66
N HIS A 497 5.85 23.48 4.69
CA HIS A 497 5.08 23.61 5.93
C HIS A 497 4.71 22.25 6.51
N ALA A 498 4.28 21.29 5.68
CA ALA A 498 3.95 19.94 6.15
C ALA A 498 5.16 19.25 6.82
N VAL A 499 6.34 19.33 6.19
CA VAL A 499 7.58 18.79 6.77
C VAL A 499 7.94 19.50 8.08
N ALA A 500 7.86 20.84 8.11
CA ALA A 500 8.16 21.63 9.30
C ALA A 500 7.18 21.35 10.45
N GLU A 501 5.90 21.15 10.13
CA GLU A 501 4.83 20.84 11.10
C GLU A 501 5.08 19.45 11.72
N ALA A 502 5.31 18.43 10.90
CA ALA A 502 5.63 17.09 11.39
C ALA A 502 6.91 17.11 12.27
N ALA A 503 7.93 17.87 11.88
CA ALA A 503 9.17 18.02 12.65
C ALA A 503 8.97 18.74 13.99
N ARG A 504 7.99 19.67 14.09
CA ARG A 504 7.67 20.31 15.38
C ARG A 504 6.92 19.41 16.34
N LYS A 505 6.18 18.44 15.81
CA LYS A 505 5.37 17.49 16.62
C LYS A 505 6.25 16.45 17.31
N VAL A 506 7.37 16.08 16.73
CA VAL A 506 8.32 15.10 17.27
C VAL A 506 9.51 15.81 17.96
#